data_3090023be8689cb24ecb2e333214ec09
#
_entry.id   3090023be8689cb24ecb2e333214ec09
#
_cell.length_a   1.000
_cell.length_b   1.000
_cell.length_c   1.000
_cell.angle_alpha   90.00
_cell.angle_beta   90.00
_cell.angle_gamma   90.00
#
_symmetry.space_group_name_H-M   'P 1'
#
loop_
_entity.id
_entity.type
_entity.pdbx_description
1 polymer ?
#
loop_
_entity_poly.entity_id
_entity_poly.type
_entity_poly.pdbx_seq_one_letter_code
_entity_poly.pdbx_strand_id
1 'polypeptide(L)'
;FWPTCAVSLTATLLSVGLMALIGWYRGHLRVHWHMLPLLALYPVWGVVQQFLIQALVAANLMRDGRGTRSLWPALLASACLFALAHVPNLELMAATFLLGATFTPIYLRWRNLWPLGICHGWAGLFFYFWVQGSDPVRVLLKSFR
;
A
#
# COMPACT_ATOMS: atom_id res chain seq x y z
N PHE A 1 -8.82 -6.76 16.16
CA PHE A 1 -9.05 -5.60 15.29
C PHE A 1 -8.19 -4.40 15.69
N TRP A 2 -8.30 -3.90 16.94
CA TRP A 2 -7.62 -2.68 17.39
C TRP A 2 -6.09 -2.66 17.25
N PRO A 3 -5.34 -3.75 17.59
CA PRO A 3 -3.88 -3.74 17.39
C PRO A 3 -3.48 -3.56 15.93
N THR A 4 -4.20 -4.20 14.99
CA THR A 4 -3.94 -4.03 13.56
C THR A 4 -4.21 -2.59 13.14
N CYS A 5 -5.32 -1.98 13.59
CA CYS A 5 -5.61 -0.57 13.32
C CYS A 5 -4.51 0.34 13.83
N ALA A 6 -4.10 0.20 15.08
CA ALA A 6 -3.09 1.05 15.69
C ALA A 6 -1.75 0.99 14.93
N VAL A 7 -1.25 -0.23 14.68
CA VAL A 7 0.06 -0.40 14.02
C VAL A 7 0.01 0.03 12.55
N SER A 8 -1.03 -0.36 11.80
CA SER A 8 -1.14 0.02 10.38
C SER A 8 -1.36 1.53 10.21
N LEU A 9 -2.18 2.14 11.07
CA LEU A 9 -2.40 3.59 11.04
C LEU A 9 -1.12 4.36 11.38
N THR A 10 -0.37 3.93 12.41
CA THR A 10 0.92 4.56 12.76
C THR A 10 1.90 4.48 11.58
N ALA A 11 2.07 3.30 10.98
CA ALA A 11 2.93 3.12 9.81
C ALA A 11 2.49 4.01 8.65
N THR A 12 1.18 4.12 8.42
CA THR A 12 0.62 4.96 7.36
C THR A 12 0.83 6.45 7.63
N LEU A 13 0.62 6.92 8.85
CA LEU A 13 0.85 8.32 9.23
C LEU A 13 2.31 8.71 9.06
N LEU A 14 3.25 7.85 9.46
CA LEU A 14 4.68 8.07 9.23
C LEU A 14 5.01 8.13 7.74
N SER A 15 4.44 7.21 6.93
CA SER A 15 4.62 7.19 5.47
C SER A 15 4.03 8.44 4.82
N VAL A 16 2.83 8.86 5.21
CA VAL A 16 2.17 10.08 4.70
C VAL A 16 2.96 11.33 5.08
N GLY A 17 3.50 11.38 6.30
CA GLY A 17 4.40 12.46 6.73
C GLY A 17 5.66 12.54 5.85
N LEU A 18 6.29 11.41 5.55
CA LEU A 18 7.43 11.36 4.63
C LEU A 18 7.04 11.77 3.20
N MET A 19 5.88 11.31 2.70
CA MET A 19 5.36 11.71 1.39
C MET A 19 5.07 13.22 1.33
N ALA A 20 4.57 13.82 2.42
CA ALA A 20 4.36 15.26 2.52
C ALA A 20 5.68 16.04 2.43
N LEU A 21 6.74 15.56 3.11
CA LEU A 21 8.07 16.16 3.01
C LEU A 21 8.64 16.06 1.59
N ILE A 22 8.52 14.90 0.95
CA ILE A 22 8.94 14.70 -0.45
C ILE A 22 8.13 15.62 -1.37
N GLY A 23 6.82 15.67 -1.17
CA GLY A 23 5.91 16.51 -1.95
C GLY A 23 6.21 18.00 -1.79
N TRP A 24 6.55 18.44 -0.59
CA TRP A 24 7.00 19.81 -0.34
C TRP A 24 8.29 20.12 -1.08
N TYR A 25 9.30 19.26 -0.96
CA TYR A 25 10.58 19.43 -1.65
C TYR A 25 10.43 19.45 -3.19
N ARG A 26 9.51 18.62 -3.74
CA ARG A 26 9.23 18.55 -5.19
C ARG A 26 8.26 19.63 -5.68
N GLY A 27 7.67 20.44 -4.80
CA GLY A 27 6.65 21.43 -5.17
C GLY A 27 5.27 20.83 -5.49
N HIS A 28 5.05 19.57 -5.11
CA HIS A 28 3.81 18.82 -5.37
C HIS A 28 2.83 18.85 -4.18
N LEU A 29 3.23 19.39 -3.01
CA LEU A 29 2.38 19.41 -1.81
C LEU A 29 1.22 20.39 -1.99
N ARG A 30 0.15 19.87 -2.58
CA ARG A 30 -1.11 20.62 -2.84
C ARG A 30 -2.29 19.77 -2.50
N VAL A 31 -3.37 20.38 -2.03
CA VAL A 31 -4.66 19.72 -1.82
C VAL A 31 -5.50 19.93 -3.09
N HIS A 32 -5.91 18.83 -3.69
CA HIS A 32 -6.79 18.83 -4.87
C HIS A 32 -8.18 18.34 -4.48
N TRP A 33 -9.21 18.93 -5.05
CA TRP A 33 -10.58 18.52 -4.75
C TRP A 33 -10.87 17.06 -5.14
N HIS A 34 -10.17 16.50 -6.15
CA HIS A 34 -10.24 15.09 -6.51
C HIS A 34 -9.80 14.14 -5.37
N MET A 35 -9.03 14.62 -4.40
CA MET A 35 -8.63 13.80 -3.25
C MET A 35 -9.84 13.38 -2.41
N LEU A 36 -10.88 14.22 -2.29
CA LEU A 36 -12.06 13.94 -1.46
C LEU A 36 -12.78 12.65 -1.87
N PRO A 37 -13.25 12.47 -3.12
CA PRO A 37 -13.87 11.22 -3.53
C PRO A 37 -12.89 10.04 -3.48
N LEU A 38 -11.62 10.26 -3.77
CA LEU A 38 -10.61 9.21 -3.75
C LEU A 38 -10.26 8.73 -2.33
N LEU A 39 -10.43 9.56 -1.28
CA LEU A 39 -10.32 9.12 0.12
C LEU A 39 -11.31 8.00 0.48
N ALA A 40 -12.44 7.93 -0.20
CA ALA A 40 -13.41 6.85 -0.02
C ALA A 40 -13.19 5.68 -0.99
N LEU A 41 -12.78 5.96 -2.24
CA LEU A 41 -12.65 4.92 -3.28
C LEU A 41 -11.33 4.13 -3.20
N TYR A 42 -10.21 4.79 -2.91
CA TYR A 42 -8.90 4.12 -2.82
C TYR A 42 -8.82 3.04 -1.75
N PRO A 43 -9.43 3.18 -0.56
CA PRO A 43 -9.52 2.10 0.41
C PRO A 43 -10.14 0.81 -0.13
N VAL A 44 -11.17 0.91 -0.98
CA VAL A 44 -11.79 -0.28 -1.59
C VAL A 44 -10.77 -1.03 -2.44
N TRP A 45 -10.05 -0.32 -3.30
CA TRP A 45 -8.98 -0.89 -4.12
C TRP A 45 -7.82 -1.41 -3.26
N GLY A 46 -7.47 -0.67 -2.21
CA GLY A 46 -6.45 -1.09 -1.24
C GLY A 46 -6.80 -2.42 -0.54
N VAL A 47 -8.07 -2.62 -0.16
CA VAL A 47 -8.52 -3.90 0.42
C VAL A 47 -8.37 -5.05 -0.59
N VAL A 48 -8.76 -4.84 -1.86
CA VAL A 48 -8.59 -5.85 -2.92
C VAL A 48 -7.12 -6.23 -3.08
N GLN A 49 -6.23 -5.25 -3.19
CA GLN A 49 -4.79 -5.50 -3.34
C GLN A 49 -4.19 -6.20 -2.11
N GLN A 50 -4.57 -5.79 -0.91
CA GLN A 50 -4.10 -6.46 0.32
C GLN A 50 -4.67 -7.87 0.45
N PHE A 51 -5.89 -8.13 -0.02
CA PHE A 51 -6.40 -9.50 -0.09
C PHE A 51 -5.54 -10.38 -1.00
N LEU A 52 -5.21 -9.91 -2.20
CA LEU A 52 -4.38 -10.66 -3.14
C LEU A 52 -2.98 -10.96 -2.56
N ILE A 53 -2.33 -9.97 -1.98
CA ILE A 53 -0.95 -10.12 -1.47
C ILE A 53 -0.91 -10.83 -0.13
N GLN A 54 -1.77 -10.47 0.82
CA GLN A 54 -1.67 -10.99 2.18
C GLN A 54 -2.42 -12.31 2.37
N ALA A 55 -3.68 -12.39 1.89
CA ALA A 55 -4.48 -13.59 2.11
C ALA A 55 -4.12 -14.71 1.13
N LEU A 56 -3.89 -14.38 -0.16
CA LEU A 56 -3.60 -15.42 -1.16
C LEU A 56 -2.10 -15.76 -1.24
N VAL A 57 -1.18 -14.81 -1.08
CA VAL A 57 0.25 -15.09 -1.17
C VAL A 57 0.83 -15.38 0.20
N ALA A 58 0.89 -14.37 1.08
CA ALA A 58 1.58 -14.48 2.38
C ALA A 58 1.02 -15.61 3.26
N ALA A 59 -0.32 -15.69 3.36
CA ALA A 59 -0.95 -16.70 4.20
C ALA A 59 -0.72 -18.13 3.70
N ASN A 60 -0.77 -18.35 2.38
CA ASN A 60 -0.57 -19.67 1.81
C ASN A 60 0.89 -20.13 1.94
N LEU A 61 1.86 -19.24 1.71
CA LEU A 61 3.28 -19.55 1.91
C LEU A 61 3.59 -19.94 3.37
N MET A 62 2.86 -19.38 4.34
CA MET A 62 2.99 -19.76 5.75
C MET A 62 2.28 -21.08 6.10
N ARG A 63 1.37 -21.57 5.25
CA ARG A 63 0.62 -22.84 5.47
C ARG A 63 1.34 -24.06 4.91
N ASP A 64 2.25 -23.90 3.98
CA ASP A 64 3.01 -24.99 3.35
C ASP A 64 3.92 -25.67 4.39
N GLY A 65 3.39 -26.71 5.04
CA GLY A 65 3.88 -27.48 6.16
C GLY A 65 5.32 -28.05 6.12
N ARG A 66 6.23 -27.39 5.43
CA ARG A 66 7.65 -27.75 5.32
C ARG A 66 8.49 -27.42 6.57
N GLY A 67 7.87 -27.44 7.74
CA GLY A 67 8.57 -27.44 9.03
C GLY A 67 9.30 -26.16 9.47
N THR A 68 9.64 -25.27 8.57
CA THR A 68 10.29 -23.98 8.86
C THR A 68 9.27 -22.87 8.80
N ARG A 69 8.71 -22.51 9.95
CA ARG A 69 7.82 -21.33 10.10
C ARG A 69 8.60 -20.02 9.94
N SER A 70 9.46 -19.92 8.94
CA SER A 70 10.21 -18.70 8.67
C SER A 70 9.28 -17.67 8.04
N LEU A 71 9.25 -16.47 8.62
CA LEU A 71 8.50 -15.32 8.09
C LEU A 71 9.09 -14.84 6.75
N TRP A 72 10.38 -15.04 6.54
CA TRP A 72 11.13 -14.43 5.43
C TRP A 72 10.63 -14.79 4.03
N PRO A 73 10.33 -16.05 3.68
CA PRO A 73 9.82 -16.38 2.35
C PRO A 73 8.48 -15.69 2.05
N ALA A 74 7.56 -15.68 3.03
CA ALA A 74 6.27 -15.03 2.87
C ALA A 74 6.41 -13.51 2.74
N LEU A 75 7.29 -12.90 3.54
CA LEU A 75 7.57 -11.47 3.49
C LEU A 75 8.21 -11.07 2.16
N LEU A 76 9.30 -11.75 1.75
CA LEU A 76 10.00 -11.42 0.51
C LEU A 76 9.13 -11.65 -0.72
N ALA A 77 8.43 -12.79 -0.80
CA ALA A 77 7.55 -13.07 -1.93
C ALA A 77 6.43 -12.03 -2.04
N SER A 78 5.78 -11.69 -0.92
CA SER A 78 4.70 -10.69 -0.91
C SER A 78 5.21 -9.31 -1.30
N ALA A 79 6.34 -8.87 -0.73
CA ALA A 79 6.92 -7.56 -1.04
C ALA A 79 7.40 -7.47 -2.50
N CYS A 80 8.08 -8.51 -3.00
CA CYS A 80 8.55 -8.56 -4.39
C CYS A 80 7.39 -8.60 -5.39
N LEU A 81 6.39 -9.46 -5.18
CA LEU A 81 5.23 -9.54 -6.07
C LEU A 81 4.45 -8.23 -6.08
N PHE A 82 4.33 -7.58 -4.91
CA PHE A 82 3.64 -6.30 -4.83
C PHE A 82 4.40 -5.19 -5.58
N ALA A 83 5.71 -5.16 -5.47
CA ALA A 83 6.55 -4.26 -6.26
C ALA A 83 6.44 -4.54 -7.77
N LEU A 84 6.56 -5.80 -8.18
CA LEU A 84 6.51 -6.21 -9.58
C LEU A 84 5.19 -5.88 -10.26
N ALA A 85 4.07 -5.90 -9.52
CA ALA A 85 2.77 -5.48 -10.04
C ALA A 85 2.72 -3.99 -10.46
N HIS A 86 3.74 -3.20 -10.11
CA HIS A 86 3.80 -1.76 -10.39
C HIS A 86 4.89 -1.38 -11.41
N VAL A 87 5.47 -2.37 -12.12
CA VAL A 87 6.38 -2.14 -13.26
C VAL A 87 5.64 -1.30 -14.33
N PRO A 88 6.30 -0.31 -14.94
CA PRO A 88 7.73 0.07 -14.85
C PRO A 88 8.02 1.23 -13.86
N ASN A 89 7.09 1.60 -12.99
CA ASN A 89 7.25 2.78 -12.12
C ASN A 89 8.13 2.44 -10.90
N LEU A 90 9.44 2.72 -11.00
CA LEU A 90 10.41 2.39 -9.97
C LEU A 90 10.12 3.00 -8.60
N GLU A 91 9.59 4.24 -8.55
CA GLU A 91 9.24 4.88 -7.27
C GLU A 91 8.07 4.15 -6.60
N LEU A 92 7.05 3.79 -7.38
CA LEU A 92 5.90 3.05 -6.89
C LEU A 92 6.28 1.61 -6.52
N MET A 93 7.17 0.97 -7.29
CA MET A 93 7.73 -0.35 -6.95
C MET A 93 8.46 -0.32 -5.60
N ALA A 94 9.31 0.67 -5.36
CA ALA A 94 10.00 0.81 -4.07
C ALA A 94 9.01 1.05 -2.92
N ALA A 95 8.04 1.94 -3.10
CA ALA A 95 7.02 2.22 -2.10
C ALA A 95 6.16 0.99 -1.77
N THR A 96 5.73 0.24 -2.80
CA THR A 96 4.91 -0.97 -2.61
C THR A 96 5.71 -2.14 -2.05
N PHE A 97 7.01 -2.25 -2.37
CA PHE A 97 7.90 -3.20 -1.71
C PHE A 97 7.97 -2.94 -0.19
N LEU A 98 8.23 -1.70 0.20
CA LEU A 98 8.28 -1.29 1.62
C LEU A 98 6.93 -1.51 2.32
N LEU A 99 5.84 -1.19 1.65
CA LEU A 99 4.49 -1.41 2.16
C LEU A 99 4.22 -2.91 2.36
N GLY A 100 4.56 -3.75 1.39
CA GLY A 100 4.45 -5.20 1.47
C GLY A 100 5.28 -5.78 2.62
N ALA A 101 6.54 -5.34 2.73
CA ALA A 101 7.44 -5.76 3.80
C ALA A 101 6.92 -5.35 5.20
N THR A 102 6.26 -4.20 5.31
CA THR A 102 5.68 -3.71 6.57
C THR A 102 4.35 -4.40 6.90
N PHE A 103 3.47 -4.56 5.92
CA PHE A 103 2.11 -5.05 6.15
C PHE A 103 2.03 -6.57 6.27
N THR A 104 2.95 -7.31 5.65
CA THR A 104 2.96 -8.77 5.74
C THR A 104 3.11 -9.29 7.17
N PRO A 105 4.08 -8.86 8.00
CA PRO A 105 4.15 -9.31 9.39
C PRO A 105 2.93 -8.87 10.22
N ILE A 106 2.39 -7.69 9.97
CA ILE A 106 1.18 -7.20 10.64
C ILE A 106 0.00 -8.13 10.33
N TYR A 107 -0.21 -8.45 9.05
CA TYR A 107 -1.27 -9.37 8.64
C TYR A 107 -1.08 -10.77 9.21
N LEU A 108 0.11 -11.33 9.11
CA LEU A 108 0.38 -12.68 9.61
C LEU A 108 0.18 -12.78 11.13
N ARG A 109 0.39 -11.70 11.88
CA ARG A 109 0.22 -11.65 13.33
C ARG A 109 -1.25 -11.56 13.75
N TRP A 110 -2.08 -10.76 13.05
CA TRP A 110 -3.45 -10.45 13.48
C TRP A 110 -4.55 -10.87 12.50
N ARG A 111 -4.20 -11.29 11.29
CA ARG A 111 -5.11 -11.81 10.25
C ARG A 111 -6.31 -10.89 9.93
N ASN A 112 -6.09 -9.57 9.96
CA ASN A 112 -7.12 -8.59 9.66
C ASN A 112 -6.72 -7.71 8.48
N LEU A 113 -7.48 -7.83 7.38
CA LEU A 113 -7.22 -7.13 6.13
C LEU A 113 -7.76 -5.69 6.09
N TRP A 114 -8.85 -5.44 6.80
CA TRP A 114 -9.55 -4.17 6.68
C TRP A 114 -8.69 -2.95 7.01
N PRO A 115 -8.03 -2.88 8.17
CA PRO A 115 -7.16 -1.73 8.46
C PRO A 115 -6.02 -1.60 7.45
N LEU A 116 -5.42 -2.72 7.03
CA LEU A 116 -4.31 -2.71 6.07
C LEU A 116 -4.76 -2.19 4.69
N GLY A 117 -5.92 -2.64 4.22
CA GLY A 117 -6.47 -2.18 2.94
C GLY A 117 -6.82 -0.70 2.93
N ILE A 118 -7.49 -0.22 4.00
CA ILE A 118 -7.82 1.20 4.15
C ILE A 118 -6.57 2.06 4.19
N CYS A 119 -5.62 1.69 5.04
CA CYS A 119 -4.33 2.39 5.18
C CYS A 119 -3.53 2.38 3.89
N HIS A 120 -3.51 1.25 3.16
CA HIS A 120 -2.88 1.16 1.85
C HIS A 120 -3.53 2.12 0.84
N GLY A 121 -4.86 2.14 0.75
CA GLY A 121 -5.57 3.05 -0.14
C GLY A 121 -5.20 4.52 0.13
N TRP A 122 -5.21 4.93 1.38
CA TRP A 122 -4.80 6.29 1.74
C TRP A 122 -3.33 6.58 1.42
N ALA A 123 -2.41 5.66 1.74
CA ALA A 123 -1.00 5.82 1.37
C ALA A 123 -0.83 5.95 -0.15
N GLY A 124 -1.52 5.13 -0.94
CA GLY A 124 -1.50 5.20 -2.41
C GLY A 124 -2.01 6.55 -2.94
N LEU A 125 -3.11 7.06 -2.37
CA LEU A 125 -3.65 8.37 -2.72
C LEU A 125 -2.61 9.48 -2.55
N PHE A 126 -2.02 9.60 -1.36
CA PHE A 126 -1.03 10.64 -1.06
C PHE A 126 0.26 10.45 -1.86
N PHE A 127 0.64 9.20 -2.16
CA PHE A 127 1.79 8.90 -3.01
C PHE A 127 1.60 9.48 -4.41
N TYR A 128 0.46 9.25 -5.06
CA TYR A 128 0.20 9.78 -6.39
C TYR A 128 0.21 11.31 -6.42
N PHE A 129 -0.49 11.96 -5.49
CA PHE A 129 -0.59 13.42 -5.51
C PHE A 129 0.70 14.11 -5.06
N TRP A 130 1.35 13.65 -4.00
CA TRP A 130 2.47 14.36 -3.38
C TRP A 130 3.85 13.86 -3.83
N VAL A 131 4.02 12.57 -4.05
CA VAL A 131 5.31 12.03 -4.51
C VAL A 131 5.43 12.13 -6.02
N GLN A 132 4.44 11.63 -6.76
CA GLN A 132 4.48 11.64 -8.22
C GLN A 132 3.97 12.95 -8.86
N GLY A 133 3.28 13.81 -8.10
CA GLY A 133 2.68 15.04 -8.63
C GLY A 133 1.61 14.77 -9.69
N SER A 134 1.01 13.57 -9.69
CA SER A 134 0.03 13.14 -10.66
C SER A 134 -1.36 13.05 -10.05
N ASP A 135 -2.38 13.39 -10.84
CA ASP A 135 -3.77 13.28 -10.46
C ASP A 135 -4.39 12.04 -11.14
N PRO A 136 -4.68 10.97 -10.39
CA PRO A 136 -5.20 9.72 -10.97
C PRO A 136 -6.49 9.88 -11.75
N VAL A 137 -7.36 10.82 -11.35
CA VAL A 137 -8.61 11.10 -12.08
C VAL A 137 -8.32 11.67 -13.45
N ARG A 138 -7.39 12.62 -13.54
CA ARG A 138 -6.98 13.20 -14.83
C ARG A 138 -6.29 12.18 -15.73
N VAL A 139 -5.48 11.31 -15.16
CA VAL A 139 -4.82 10.22 -15.91
C VAL A 139 -5.88 9.29 -16.50
N LEU A 140 -6.84 8.86 -15.68
CA LEU A 140 -7.94 8.00 -16.12
C LEU A 140 -8.78 8.67 -17.23
N LEU A 141 -9.15 9.92 -17.06
CA LEU A 141 -9.96 10.64 -18.07
C LEU A 141 -9.23 10.84 -19.41
N LYS A 142 -7.90 10.90 -19.40
CA LYS A 142 -7.10 10.97 -20.64
C LYS A 142 -7.05 9.65 -21.40
N SER A 143 -7.17 8.50 -20.73
CA SER A 143 -7.15 7.19 -21.38
C SER A 143 -8.44 6.85 -22.14
N PHE A 144 -9.51 7.63 -21.93
CA PHE A 144 -10.79 7.50 -22.66
C PHE A 144 -10.94 8.47 -23.82
N ARG A 145 -9.94 9.28 -24.11
CA ARG A 145 -9.91 10.22 -25.23
C ARG A 145 -8.96 9.75 -26.33
#